data_27cd77228e48c0135c249b99b9b11e3b
#
_entry.id   27cd77228e48c0135c249b99b9b11e3b
#
_cell.length_a   1.000
_cell.length_b   1.000
_cell.length_c   1.000
_cell.angle_alpha   90.00
_cell.angle_beta   90.00
_cell.angle_gamma   90.00
#
_symmetry.space_group_name_H-M   'P 1'
#
loop_
_entity.id
_entity.type
_entity.pdbx_description
1 polymer ?
#
loop_
_entity_poly.entity_id
_entity_poly.type
_entity_poly.pdbx_seq_one_letter_code
_entity_poly.pdbx_strand_id
1 'polypeptide(L)'
;LVMVEEVKFYRLQLKTSAGSAARSYLSQKRRLNEAAWDRWDIGWSPDNAQALVDHLKAKGFAEELMTASGVIAKSGTGRLYDRFHARIIFPIRDGRGRVISLGGRSLDPNARAKYLNGPETELFDKGRNLFNQSPAREAAGKGKPLIVAEGYMDVIALSEAGFTAAVAPLGTAVTEDQLRLIWRISDEPIIALDGDTAGIRAAQRVIDLSLPMLEAGRGLRFAILPGGMDPDDLIKSRGAPAMQTVLDQARPMVQLLWQRETEGRSIDSPERRAALDKTLRGHLQRITDPSIRSHYADAIKGLRAELFGTIAQTYRPFQPGPFRPGRKFAPPGGALASTRSSLLAQGSGQVDELL
;
A
#
# COMPACT_ATOMS: atom_id res chain seq x y z
N LEU A 1 -16.32 -18.64 -21.73
CA LEU A 1 -16.17 -18.60 -23.21
C LEU A 1 -16.29 -17.16 -23.73
N VAL A 2 -17.34 -16.40 -23.36
CA VAL A 2 -17.57 -15.02 -23.85
C VAL A 2 -16.38 -14.11 -23.56
N MET A 3 -15.86 -14.08 -22.32
CA MET A 3 -14.68 -13.27 -21.93
C MET A 3 -13.44 -13.52 -22.81
N VAL A 4 -13.24 -14.78 -23.23
CA VAL A 4 -12.11 -15.14 -24.11
C VAL A 4 -12.32 -14.55 -25.52
N GLU A 5 -13.56 -14.55 -26.01
CA GLU A 5 -13.89 -14.01 -27.31
C GLU A 5 -13.81 -12.48 -27.31
N GLU A 6 -14.22 -11.81 -26.24
CA GLU A 6 -14.04 -10.36 -26.05
C GLU A 6 -12.55 -9.97 -26.12
N VAL A 7 -11.68 -10.70 -25.41
CA VAL A 7 -10.22 -10.45 -25.47
C VAL A 7 -9.69 -10.63 -26.90
N LYS A 8 -10.09 -11.70 -27.60
CA LYS A 8 -9.67 -11.93 -28.99
C LYS A 8 -10.11 -10.79 -29.90
N PHE A 9 -11.37 -10.34 -29.74
CA PHE A 9 -11.89 -9.21 -30.52
C PHE A 9 -11.05 -7.95 -30.30
N TYR A 10 -10.78 -7.55 -29.06
CA TYR A 10 -10.00 -6.34 -28.78
C TYR A 10 -8.56 -6.46 -29.23
N ARG A 11 -7.93 -7.62 -29.12
CA ARG A 11 -6.58 -7.86 -29.67
C ARG A 11 -6.55 -7.70 -31.18
N LEU A 12 -7.56 -8.22 -31.87
CA LEU A 12 -7.69 -8.01 -33.31
C LEU A 12 -7.86 -6.52 -33.64
N GLN A 13 -8.74 -5.80 -32.93
CA GLN A 13 -8.97 -4.37 -33.14
C GLN A 13 -7.70 -3.54 -32.93
N LEU A 14 -6.85 -3.91 -31.99
CA LEU A 14 -5.55 -3.24 -31.81
C LEU A 14 -4.68 -3.32 -33.07
N LYS A 15 -4.78 -4.40 -33.85
CA LYS A 15 -3.99 -4.63 -35.09
C LYS A 15 -4.59 -3.97 -36.33
N THR A 16 -5.82 -3.49 -36.26
CA THR A 16 -6.50 -2.76 -37.37
C THR A 16 -6.11 -1.28 -37.43
N SER A 17 -6.61 -0.56 -38.45
CA SER A 17 -6.46 0.90 -38.55
C SER A 17 -7.08 1.64 -37.36
N ALA A 18 -8.18 1.12 -36.82
CA ALA A 18 -8.85 1.69 -35.63
C ALA A 18 -7.93 1.72 -34.39
N GLY A 19 -6.99 0.79 -34.28
CA GLY A 19 -6.03 0.70 -33.17
C GLY A 19 -4.75 1.55 -33.35
N SER A 20 -4.60 2.33 -34.43
CA SER A 20 -3.35 3.03 -34.74
C SER A 20 -2.89 3.98 -33.64
N ALA A 21 -3.81 4.78 -33.07
CA ALA A 21 -3.50 5.69 -31.96
C ALA A 21 -3.07 4.92 -30.68
N ALA A 22 -3.74 3.79 -30.41
CA ALA A 22 -3.38 2.94 -29.27
C ALA A 22 -1.98 2.33 -29.45
N ARG A 23 -1.65 1.82 -30.66
CA ARG A 23 -0.30 1.30 -30.97
C ARG A 23 0.77 2.38 -30.82
N SER A 24 0.53 3.59 -31.35
CA SER A 24 1.46 4.72 -31.19
C SER A 24 1.66 5.08 -29.73
N TYR A 25 0.60 5.10 -28.93
CA TYR A 25 0.70 5.34 -27.48
C TYR A 25 1.51 4.24 -26.78
N LEU A 26 1.22 2.98 -27.04
CA LEU A 26 1.92 1.85 -26.40
C LEU A 26 3.40 1.82 -26.78
N SER A 27 3.75 2.04 -28.07
CA SER A 27 5.14 1.99 -28.54
C SER A 27 5.93 3.23 -28.12
N GLN A 28 5.40 4.43 -28.36
CA GLN A 28 6.16 5.68 -28.16
C GLN A 28 6.13 6.17 -26.72
N LYS A 29 4.95 6.17 -26.09
CA LYS A 29 4.77 6.66 -24.73
C LYS A 29 5.11 5.62 -23.67
N ARG A 30 4.78 4.34 -23.92
CA ARG A 30 4.99 3.24 -22.96
C ARG A 30 6.17 2.35 -23.28
N ARG A 31 6.79 2.52 -24.45
CA ARG A 31 7.94 1.72 -24.94
C ARG A 31 7.68 0.21 -24.95
N LEU A 32 6.41 -0.17 -25.11
CA LEU A 32 6.01 -1.56 -25.24
C LEU A 32 6.00 -1.95 -26.72
N ASN A 33 6.71 -3.02 -27.06
CA ASN A 33 6.74 -3.60 -28.40
C ASN A 33 5.55 -4.55 -28.62
N GLU A 34 5.40 -5.04 -29.84
CA GLU A 34 4.30 -5.92 -30.22
C GLU A 34 4.33 -7.25 -29.44
N ALA A 35 5.51 -7.78 -29.13
CA ALA A 35 5.64 -8.99 -28.31
C ALA A 35 5.11 -8.78 -26.88
N ALA A 36 5.30 -7.58 -26.32
CA ALA A 36 4.69 -7.22 -25.03
C ALA A 36 3.16 -7.11 -25.14
N TRP A 37 2.64 -6.52 -26.23
CA TRP A 37 1.18 -6.46 -26.41
C TRP A 37 0.55 -7.85 -26.47
N ASP A 38 1.17 -8.77 -27.18
CA ASP A 38 0.70 -10.15 -27.29
C ASP A 38 0.85 -10.92 -25.97
N ARG A 39 1.94 -10.70 -25.21
CA ARG A 39 2.17 -11.33 -23.89
C ARG A 39 1.11 -10.91 -22.87
N TRP A 40 0.71 -9.64 -22.88
CA TRP A 40 -0.27 -9.08 -21.97
C TRP A 40 -1.70 -9.14 -22.49
N ASP A 41 -1.92 -9.71 -23.68
CA ASP A 41 -3.22 -9.71 -24.36
C ASP A 41 -3.83 -8.31 -24.48
N ILE A 42 -2.99 -7.29 -24.67
CA ILE A 42 -3.46 -5.89 -24.77
C ILE A 42 -4.32 -5.76 -26.02
N GLY A 43 -5.47 -5.11 -25.87
CA GLY A 43 -6.41 -4.87 -26.94
C GLY A 43 -6.78 -3.40 -27.09
N TRP A 44 -7.60 -3.13 -28.08
CA TRP A 44 -8.20 -1.84 -28.31
C TRP A 44 -9.71 -1.99 -28.46
N SER A 45 -10.49 -1.28 -27.67
CA SER A 45 -11.92 -1.11 -27.92
C SER A 45 -12.11 0.09 -28.83
N PRO A 46 -12.63 -0.08 -30.07
CA PRO A 46 -12.85 1.03 -30.99
C PRO A 46 -13.89 2.01 -30.45
N ASP A 47 -13.89 3.23 -31.00
CA ASP A 47 -14.91 4.25 -30.70
C ASP A 47 -16.23 3.94 -31.42
N ASN A 48 -16.69 2.72 -31.23
CA ASN A 48 -17.98 2.21 -31.70
C ASN A 48 -18.51 1.23 -30.66
N ALA A 49 -19.37 1.71 -29.80
CA ALA A 49 -19.94 0.94 -28.70
C ALA A 49 -20.78 -0.29 -29.14
N GLN A 50 -21.07 -0.41 -30.45
CA GLN A 50 -21.84 -1.53 -31.00
C GLN A 50 -20.96 -2.65 -31.59
N ALA A 51 -19.70 -2.34 -31.95
CA ALA A 51 -18.84 -3.28 -32.68
C ALA A 51 -18.61 -4.62 -31.97
N LEU A 52 -18.38 -4.62 -30.65
CA LEU A 52 -18.24 -5.85 -29.87
C LEU A 52 -19.57 -6.58 -29.76
N VAL A 53 -20.69 -5.87 -29.56
CA VAL A 53 -22.05 -6.47 -29.47
C VAL A 53 -22.37 -7.25 -30.75
N ASP A 54 -22.13 -6.63 -31.91
CA ASP A 54 -22.40 -7.23 -33.22
C ASP A 54 -21.51 -8.45 -33.46
N HIS A 55 -20.23 -8.36 -33.06
CA HIS A 55 -19.30 -9.49 -33.15
C HIS A 55 -19.76 -10.68 -32.29
N LEU A 56 -20.15 -10.45 -31.03
CA LEU A 56 -20.58 -11.50 -30.12
C LEU A 56 -21.91 -12.13 -30.58
N LYS A 57 -22.85 -11.32 -31.09
CA LYS A 57 -24.10 -11.82 -31.69
C LYS A 57 -23.83 -12.70 -32.92
N ALA A 58 -22.92 -12.29 -33.80
CA ALA A 58 -22.50 -13.08 -34.95
C ALA A 58 -21.82 -14.39 -34.56
N LYS A 59 -21.23 -14.48 -33.37
CA LYS A 59 -20.66 -15.71 -32.78
C LYS A 59 -21.71 -16.56 -32.05
N GLY A 60 -22.95 -16.12 -31.98
CA GLY A 60 -24.07 -16.87 -31.37
C GLY A 60 -24.13 -16.80 -29.84
N PHE A 61 -23.48 -15.81 -29.21
CA PHE A 61 -23.61 -15.60 -27.77
C PHE A 61 -24.96 -15.00 -27.41
N ALA A 62 -25.63 -15.55 -26.39
CA ALA A 62 -26.87 -15.01 -25.84
C ALA A 62 -26.63 -13.68 -25.10
N GLU A 63 -27.64 -12.78 -25.12
CA GLU A 63 -27.55 -11.45 -24.50
C GLU A 63 -27.27 -11.53 -22.99
N GLU A 64 -27.83 -12.54 -22.33
CA GLU A 64 -27.64 -12.79 -20.90
C GLU A 64 -26.15 -13.07 -20.57
N LEU A 65 -25.47 -13.88 -21.38
CA LEU A 65 -24.04 -14.17 -21.21
C LEU A 65 -23.18 -12.95 -21.52
N MET A 66 -23.54 -12.18 -22.54
CA MET A 66 -22.82 -10.94 -22.87
C MET A 66 -22.91 -9.91 -21.73
N THR A 67 -24.09 -9.74 -21.14
CA THR A 67 -24.28 -8.81 -20.01
C THR A 67 -23.67 -9.34 -18.71
N ALA A 68 -23.73 -10.65 -18.47
CA ALA A 68 -23.10 -11.28 -17.30
C ALA A 68 -21.57 -11.16 -17.29
N SER A 69 -20.92 -10.99 -18.46
CA SER A 69 -19.48 -10.69 -18.53
C SER A 69 -19.12 -9.37 -17.88
N GLY A 70 -20.06 -8.43 -17.79
CA GLY A 70 -19.84 -7.07 -17.31
C GLY A 70 -19.18 -6.13 -18.35
N VAL A 71 -18.73 -6.66 -19.49
CA VAL A 71 -18.14 -5.87 -20.59
C VAL A 71 -19.23 -5.20 -21.41
N ILE A 72 -20.29 -5.93 -21.74
CA ILE A 72 -21.47 -5.37 -22.38
C ILE A 72 -22.44 -4.86 -21.32
N ALA A 73 -22.89 -3.64 -21.50
CA ALA A 73 -23.90 -3.01 -20.65
C ALA A 73 -25.21 -2.82 -21.41
N LYS A 74 -26.31 -2.65 -20.67
CA LYS A 74 -27.63 -2.35 -21.20
C LYS A 74 -28.04 -0.94 -20.82
N SER A 75 -28.43 -0.13 -21.81
CA SER A 75 -28.93 1.23 -21.59
C SER A 75 -30.34 1.20 -20.97
N GLY A 76 -30.81 2.35 -20.46
CA GLY A 76 -32.17 2.48 -19.95
C GLY A 76 -33.26 2.18 -21.01
N THR A 77 -32.92 2.25 -22.30
CA THR A 77 -33.79 1.86 -23.42
C THR A 77 -33.67 0.40 -23.83
N GLY A 78 -32.89 -0.39 -23.09
CA GLY A 78 -32.66 -1.80 -23.38
C GLY A 78 -31.57 -2.11 -24.41
N ARG A 79 -30.95 -1.10 -25.03
CA ARG A 79 -29.92 -1.31 -26.05
C ARG A 79 -28.62 -1.76 -25.42
N LEU A 80 -28.01 -2.83 -25.96
CA LEU A 80 -26.69 -3.30 -25.59
C LEU A 80 -25.59 -2.38 -26.13
N TYR A 81 -24.53 -2.18 -25.37
CA TYR A 81 -23.36 -1.42 -25.78
C TYR A 81 -22.09 -1.87 -25.09
N ASP A 82 -20.93 -1.70 -25.74
CA ASP A 82 -19.61 -1.89 -25.14
C ASP A 82 -19.30 -0.79 -24.11
N ARG A 83 -19.03 -1.21 -22.88
CA ARG A 83 -18.68 -0.32 -21.77
C ARG A 83 -17.34 0.38 -21.97
N PHE A 84 -16.42 -0.26 -22.70
CA PHE A 84 -15.03 0.16 -22.80
C PHE A 84 -14.69 0.95 -24.06
N HIS A 85 -15.66 1.35 -24.88
CA HIS A 85 -15.39 2.05 -26.14
C HIS A 85 -14.28 3.11 -26.02
N ALA A 86 -13.47 3.28 -27.06
CA ALA A 86 -12.32 4.18 -27.17
C ALA A 86 -11.26 4.01 -26.06
N ARG A 87 -10.94 2.74 -25.70
CA ARG A 87 -9.97 2.43 -24.63
C ARG A 87 -8.98 1.34 -25.03
N ILE A 88 -7.76 1.46 -24.53
CA ILE A 88 -6.82 0.35 -24.49
C ILE A 88 -7.31 -0.62 -23.42
N ILE A 89 -7.36 -1.92 -23.76
CA ILE A 89 -7.93 -2.98 -22.92
C ILE A 89 -6.81 -3.83 -22.32
N PHE A 90 -6.95 -4.14 -21.03
CA PHE A 90 -6.09 -5.00 -20.24
C PHE A 90 -6.94 -6.10 -19.62
N PRO A 91 -6.77 -7.38 -19.99
CA PRO A 91 -7.49 -8.49 -19.37
C PRO A 91 -7.09 -8.66 -17.89
N ILE A 92 -8.09 -8.78 -17.03
CA ILE A 92 -7.93 -9.11 -15.62
C ILE A 92 -8.15 -10.60 -15.47
N ARG A 93 -7.20 -11.30 -14.81
CA ARG A 93 -7.20 -12.75 -14.70
C ARG A 93 -7.23 -13.19 -13.24
N ASP A 94 -7.89 -14.31 -12.99
CA ASP A 94 -7.87 -14.97 -11.68
C ASP A 94 -6.53 -15.67 -11.39
N GLY A 95 -6.42 -16.26 -10.20
CA GLY A 95 -5.23 -17.01 -9.80
C GLY A 95 -4.94 -18.28 -10.61
N ARG A 96 -5.83 -18.67 -11.53
CA ARG A 96 -5.67 -19.78 -12.50
C ARG A 96 -5.40 -19.28 -13.91
N GLY A 97 -5.26 -17.96 -14.10
CA GLY A 97 -5.02 -17.35 -15.41
C GLY A 97 -6.25 -17.16 -16.30
N ARG A 98 -7.48 -17.46 -15.81
CA ARG A 98 -8.71 -17.28 -16.58
C ARG A 98 -9.11 -15.80 -16.56
N VAL A 99 -9.55 -15.27 -17.70
CA VAL A 99 -10.08 -13.89 -17.79
C VAL A 99 -11.40 -13.82 -17.01
N ILE A 100 -11.46 -12.90 -16.06
CA ILE A 100 -12.61 -12.67 -15.18
C ILE A 100 -13.19 -11.27 -15.29
N SER A 101 -12.42 -10.32 -15.84
CA SER A 101 -12.85 -8.95 -16.11
C SER A 101 -11.89 -8.27 -17.07
N LEU A 102 -12.15 -7.01 -17.39
CA LEU A 102 -11.28 -6.16 -18.20
C LEU A 102 -11.04 -4.82 -17.49
N GLY A 103 -9.86 -4.26 -17.69
CA GLY A 103 -9.54 -2.87 -17.40
C GLY A 103 -9.40 -2.10 -18.72
N GLY A 104 -9.84 -0.85 -18.73
CA GLY A 104 -9.75 0.01 -19.92
C GLY A 104 -9.09 1.34 -19.63
N ARG A 105 -8.10 1.76 -20.42
CA ARG A 105 -7.44 3.05 -20.33
C ARG A 105 -7.82 3.95 -21.49
N SER A 106 -8.42 5.11 -21.21
CA SER A 106 -8.71 6.12 -22.23
C SER A 106 -7.43 6.81 -22.73
N LEU A 107 -7.38 7.11 -24.03
CA LEU A 107 -6.37 7.98 -24.63
C LEU A 107 -6.77 9.46 -24.59
N ASP A 108 -8.07 9.75 -24.42
CA ASP A 108 -8.57 11.11 -24.28
C ASP A 108 -8.14 11.69 -22.91
N PRO A 109 -7.38 12.81 -22.91
CA PRO A 109 -6.99 13.48 -21.66
C PRO A 109 -8.18 14.04 -20.89
N ASN A 110 -9.30 14.32 -21.55
CA ASN A 110 -10.52 14.89 -20.98
C ASN A 110 -11.53 13.81 -20.55
N ALA A 111 -11.19 12.53 -20.71
CA ALA A 111 -12.08 11.45 -20.31
C ALA A 111 -12.43 11.55 -18.81
N ARG A 112 -13.73 11.40 -18.49
CA ARG A 112 -14.23 11.41 -17.10
C ARG A 112 -13.48 10.45 -16.19
N ALA A 113 -13.02 9.32 -16.71
CA ALA A 113 -12.18 8.36 -16.02
C ALA A 113 -11.05 7.91 -16.95
N LYS A 114 -9.80 8.20 -16.56
CA LYS A 114 -8.61 7.76 -17.29
C LYS A 114 -8.53 6.23 -17.33
N TYR A 115 -8.83 5.59 -16.20
CA TYR A 115 -8.92 4.13 -16.06
C TYR A 115 -10.34 3.74 -15.68
N LEU A 116 -10.84 2.67 -16.29
CA LEU A 116 -12.14 2.08 -16.03
C LEU A 116 -11.97 0.58 -15.85
N ASN A 117 -12.46 0.02 -14.76
CA ASN A 117 -12.54 -1.42 -14.56
C ASN A 117 -13.95 -1.93 -14.83
N GLY A 118 -14.07 -3.19 -15.19
CA GLY A 118 -15.35 -3.87 -15.25
C GLY A 118 -16.11 -3.75 -13.92
N PRO A 119 -17.43 -3.88 -13.96
CA PRO A 119 -18.24 -3.91 -12.75
C PRO A 119 -17.99 -5.20 -11.96
N GLU A 120 -18.45 -5.24 -10.72
CA GLU A 120 -18.58 -6.49 -9.97
C GLU A 120 -19.51 -7.45 -10.71
N THR A 121 -19.11 -8.72 -10.81
CA THR A 121 -19.88 -9.80 -11.44
C THR A 121 -19.71 -11.08 -10.62
N GLU A 122 -20.42 -12.14 -10.96
CA GLU A 122 -20.20 -13.47 -10.33
C GLU A 122 -18.76 -13.98 -10.47
N LEU A 123 -18.05 -13.54 -11.53
CA LEU A 123 -16.65 -13.93 -11.79
C LEU A 123 -15.63 -12.99 -11.18
N PHE A 124 -16.00 -11.75 -10.92
CA PHE A 124 -15.06 -10.68 -10.62
C PHE A 124 -15.49 -9.82 -9.41
N ASP A 125 -14.65 -9.84 -8.40
CA ASP A 125 -14.68 -8.95 -7.25
C ASP A 125 -13.34 -8.21 -7.21
N LYS A 126 -13.33 -6.91 -7.50
CA LYS A 126 -12.09 -6.11 -7.54
C LYS A 126 -11.39 -6.02 -6.19
N GLY A 127 -12.12 -6.14 -5.09
CA GLY A 127 -11.57 -6.15 -3.74
C GLY A 127 -10.85 -7.45 -3.36
N ARG A 128 -11.02 -8.52 -4.14
CA ARG A 128 -10.47 -9.86 -3.90
C ARG A 128 -9.51 -10.34 -4.96
N ASN A 129 -9.23 -9.53 -5.97
CA ASN A 129 -8.35 -9.87 -7.07
C ASN A 129 -7.22 -8.84 -7.20
N LEU A 130 -6.11 -9.28 -7.79
CA LEU A 130 -4.96 -8.45 -8.13
C LEU A 130 -4.66 -8.60 -9.63
N PHE A 131 -4.27 -7.50 -10.27
CA PHE A 131 -3.73 -7.58 -11.63
C PHE A 131 -2.43 -8.37 -11.64
N ASN A 132 -2.26 -9.25 -12.62
CA ASN A 132 -1.09 -10.11 -12.82
C ASN A 132 -0.84 -11.14 -11.70
N GLN A 133 -1.85 -11.53 -10.94
CA GLN A 133 -1.73 -12.41 -9.78
C GLN A 133 -1.07 -13.77 -10.08
N SER A 134 -1.49 -14.45 -11.16
CA SER A 134 -1.04 -15.82 -11.48
C SER A 134 0.45 -15.85 -11.88
N PRO A 135 0.92 -15.05 -12.85
CA PRO A 135 2.35 -14.99 -13.20
C PRO A 135 3.23 -14.50 -12.04
N ALA A 136 2.75 -13.51 -11.28
CA ALA A 136 3.51 -12.99 -10.14
C ALA A 136 3.71 -14.04 -9.04
N ARG A 137 2.67 -14.85 -8.75
CA ARG A 137 2.78 -15.96 -7.80
C ARG A 137 3.78 -17.01 -8.26
N GLU A 138 3.79 -17.35 -9.55
CA GLU A 138 4.77 -18.29 -10.10
C GLU A 138 6.20 -17.74 -9.98
N ALA A 139 6.41 -16.46 -10.29
CA ALA A 139 7.72 -15.82 -10.19
C ALA A 139 8.18 -15.70 -8.72
N ALA A 140 7.29 -15.35 -7.80
CA ALA A 140 7.59 -15.31 -6.36
C ALA A 140 7.95 -16.68 -5.81
N GLY A 141 7.25 -17.73 -6.24
CA GLY A 141 7.59 -19.13 -5.91
C GLY A 141 8.98 -19.58 -6.40
N LYS A 142 9.52 -18.88 -7.39
CA LYS A 142 10.90 -19.04 -7.89
C LYS A 142 11.92 -18.11 -7.19
N GLY A 143 11.53 -17.48 -6.08
CA GLY A 143 12.40 -16.61 -5.27
C GLY A 143 12.50 -15.16 -5.73
N LYS A 144 11.65 -14.70 -6.66
CA LYS A 144 11.60 -13.27 -7.01
C LYS A 144 10.83 -12.48 -5.96
N PRO A 145 11.32 -11.30 -5.51
CA PRO A 145 10.61 -10.47 -4.55
C PRO A 145 9.27 -10.01 -5.15
N LEU A 146 8.18 -10.15 -4.38
CA LEU A 146 6.87 -9.67 -4.78
C LEU A 146 6.80 -8.15 -4.63
N ILE A 147 6.46 -7.48 -5.72
CA ILE A 147 6.29 -6.02 -5.78
C ILE A 147 4.81 -5.72 -5.96
N VAL A 148 4.27 -4.85 -5.13
CA VAL A 148 2.90 -4.34 -5.24
C VAL A 148 2.99 -2.89 -5.72
N ALA A 149 2.55 -2.63 -6.95
CA ALA A 149 2.50 -1.30 -7.56
C ALA A 149 1.06 -0.75 -7.57
N GLU A 150 0.88 0.49 -8.01
CA GLU A 150 -0.43 1.14 -7.94
C GLU A 150 -1.35 0.77 -9.13
N GLY A 151 -0.79 0.53 -10.32
CA GLY A 151 -1.58 0.35 -11.53
C GLY A 151 -1.06 -0.67 -12.54
N TYR A 152 -1.88 -0.91 -13.58
CA TYR A 152 -1.57 -1.88 -14.64
C TYR A 152 -0.27 -1.56 -15.37
N MET A 153 -0.05 -0.28 -15.69
CA MET A 153 1.12 0.13 -16.47
C MET A 153 2.41 -0.08 -15.69
N ASP A 154 2.36 0.15 -14.37
CA ASP A 154 3.51 -0.05 -13.49
C ASP A 154 3.88 -1.52 -13.41
N VAL A 155 2.87 -2.40 -13.27
CA VAL A 155 3.07 -3.86 -13.29
C VAL A 155 3.65 -4.33 -14.62
N ILE A 156 3.13 -3.83 -15.74
CA ILE A 156 3.62 -4.17 -17.07
C ILE A 156 5.07 -3.68 -17.22
N ALA A 157 5.37 -2.43 -16.87
CA ALA A 157 6.70 -1.86 -16.96
C ALA A 157 7.71 -2.61 -16.07
N LEU A 158 7.35 -2.94 -14.83
CA LEU A 158 8.15 -3.75 -13.92
C LEU A 158 8.45 -5.12 -14.52
N SER A 159 7.42 -5.82 -15.00
CA SER A 159 7.57 -7.17 -15.55
C SER A 159 8.41 -7.19 -16.82
N GLU A 160 8.22 -6.22 -17.74
CA GLU A 160 9.03 -6.09 -18.97
C GLU A 160 10.49 -5.70 -18.66
N ALA A 161 10.74 -5.05 -17.52
CA ALA A 161 12.08 -4.74 -17.02
C ALA A 161 12.74 -5.89 -16.23
N GLY A 162 12.06 -7.06 -16.11
CA GLY A 162 12.59 -8.25 -15.43
C GLY A 162 12.10 -8.47 -14.00
N PHE A 163 11.31 -7.55 -13.44
CA PHE A 163 10.67 -7.68 -12.13
C PHE A 163 9.33 -8.42 -12.26
N THR A 164 9.41 -9.70 -12.60
CA THR A 164 8.25 -10.50 -13.03
C THR A 164 7.23 -10.82 -11.93
N ALA A 165 7.62 -10.72 -10.65
CA ALA A 165 6.71 -10.89 -9.52
C ALA A 165 6.09 -9.53 -9.12
N ALA A 166 5.36 -8.88 -10.04
CA ALA A 166 4.70 -7.60 -9.81
C ALA A 166 3.18 -7.75 -9.91
N VAL A 167 2.44 -7.11 -8.97
CA VAL A 167 0.97 -7.09 -8.93
C VAL A 167 0.46 -5.68 -8.64
N ALA A 168 -0.81 -5.41 -8.93
CA ALA A 168 -1.47 -4.16 -8.52
C ALA A 168 -2.91 -4.42 -8.07
N PRO A 169 -3.45 -3.61 -7.15
CA PRO A 169 -4.88 -3.55 -6.87
C PRO A 169 -5.65 -3.02 -8.08
N LEU A 170 -6.95 -3.25 -8.11
CA LEU A 170 -7.79 -2.99 -9.28
C LEU A 170 -8.56 -1.66 -9.17
N GLY A 171 -7.82 -0.54 -9.15
CA GLY A 171 -8.42 0.81 -9.18
C GLY A 171 -9.05 1.26 -7.87
N THR A 172 -8.68 0.61 -6.76
CA THR A 172 -9.08 0.96 -5.39
C THR A 172 -7.86 0.93 -4.48
N ALA A 173 -7.97 1.52 -3.29
CA ALA A 173 -7.00 1.24 -2.24
C ALA A 173 -6.95 -0.27 -1.95
N VAL A 174 -5.79 -0.76 -1.48
CA VAL A 174 -5.62 -2.16 -1.07
C VAL A 174 -6.67 -2.51 -0.01
N THR A 175 -7.36 -3.63 -0.20
CA THR A 175 -8.34 -4.16 0.75
C THR A 175 -7.71 -5.20 1.68
N GLU A 176 -8.40 -5.59 2.76
CA GLU A 176 -7.96 -6.68 3.63
C GLU A 176 -7.82 -8.01 2.87
N ASP A 177 -8.77 -8.33 1.99
CA ASP A 177 -8.73 -9.56 1.21
C ASP A 177 -7.56 -9.56 0.22
N GLN A 178 -7.26 -8.42 -0.41
CA GLN A 178 -6.07 -8.25 -1.25
C GLN A 178 -4.78 -8.36 -0.42
N LEU A 179 -4.73 -7.79 0.78
CA LEU A 179 -3.56 -7.89 1.65
C LEU A 179 -3.31 -9.35 2.09
N ARG A 180 -4.37 -10.08 2.46
CA ARG A 180 -4.29 -11.53 2.73
C ARG A 180 -3.81 -12.32 1.50
N LEU A 181 -4.25 -11.91 0.31
CA LEU A 181 -3.83 -12.53 -0.95
C LEU A 181 -2.34 -12.27 -1.24
N ILE A 182 -1.88 -11.04 -1.02
CA ILE A 182 -0.48 -10.65 -1.16
C ILE A 182 0.40 -11.49 -0.22
N TRP A 183 0.03 -11.63 1.05
CA TRP A 183 0.76 -12.45 2.02
C TRP A 183 0.69 -13.96 1.77
N ARG A 184 -0.28 -14.43 0.98
CA ARG A 184 -0.26 -15.83 0.48
C ARG A 184 0.74 -16.05 -0.64
N ILE A 185 1.20 -14.99 -1.29
CA ILE A 185 2.20 -15.05 -2.37
C ILE A 185 3.61 -14.84 -1.81
N SER A 186 3.79 -13.91 -0.88
CA SER A 186 5.08 -13.56 -0.26
C SER A 186 4.87 -13.10 1.16
N ASP A 187 5.70 -13.58 2.08
CA ASP A 187 5.64 -13.20 3.49
C ASP A 187 6.09 -11.75 3.73
N GLU A 188 7.01 -11.23 2.93
CA GLU A 188 7.51 -9.84 3.03
C GLU A 188 7.49 -9.15 1.66
N PRO A 189 6.31 -8.79 1.12
CA PRO A 189 6.19 -8.07 -0.15
C PRO A 189 6.69 -6.64 -0.04
N ILE A 190 7.11 -6.07 -1.18
CA ILE A 190 7.53 -4.67 -1.29
C ILE A 190 6.39 -3.86 -1.90
N ILE A 191 5.87 -2.89 -1.17
CA ILE A 191 4.89 -1.93 -1.66
C ILE A 191 5.66 -0.79 -2.34
N ALA A 192 5.63 -0.74 -3.66
CA ALA A 192 6.23 0.33 -4.45
C ALA A 192 5.21 1.46 -4.65
N LEU A 193 5.54 2.62 -4.14
CA LEU A 193 4.65 3.79 -4.07
C LEU A 193 5.19 4.92 -4.91
N ASP A 194 4.28 5.61 -5.58
CA ASP A 194 4.61 6.84 -6.28
C ASP A 194 5.23 7.85 -5.31
N GLY A 195 6.24 8.58 -5.77
CA GLY A 195 6.98 9.54 -4.94
C GLY A 195 6.23 10.85 -4.69
N ASP A 196 4.91 10.84 -4.77
CA ASP A 196 4.03 12.00 -4.58
C ASP A 196 3.21 11.92 -3.29
N THR A 197 2.43 12.96 -3.01
CA THR A 197 1.57 13.02 -1.82
C THR A 197 0.44 11.99 -1.84
N ALA A 198 0.03 11.51 -3.02
CA ALA A 198 -1.02 10.49 -3.13
C ALA A 198 -0.46 9.10 -2.77
N GLY A 199 0.75 8.76 -3.27
CA GLY A 199 1.46 7.54 -2.91
C GLY A 199 1.77 7.47 -1.40
N ILE A 200 2.23 8.58 -0.79
CA ILE A 200 2.45 8.64 0.67
C ILE A 200 1.15 8.36 1.43
N ARG A 201 0.03 8.95 1.00
CA ARG A 201 -1.29 8.67 1.61
C ARG A 201 -1.74 7.22 1.38
N ALA A 202 -1.40 6.64 0.23
CA ALA A 202 -1.66 5.21 -0.03
C ALA A 202 -0.86 4.33 0.93
N ALA A 203 0.44 4.64 1.16
CA ALA A 203 1.26 3.96 2.17
C ALA A 203 0.61 3.99 3.56
N GLN A 204 0.18 5.17 4.00
CA GLN A 204 -0.44 5.35 5.30
C GLN A 204 -1.69 4.48 5.47
N ARG A 205 -2.55 4.41 4.42
CA ARG A 205 -3.73 3.54 4.44
C ARG A 205 -3.35 2.06 4.53
N VAL A 206 -2.32 1.62 3.78
CA VAL A 206 -1.85 0.23 3.83
C VAL A 206 -1.28 -0.09 5.22
N ILE A 207 -0.50 0.82 5.84
CA ILE A 207 0.01 0.65 7.20
C ILE A 207 -1.17 0.49 8.17
N ASP A 208 -2.16 1.40 8.11
CA ASP A 208 -3.31 1.36 9.01
C ASP A 208 -4.16 0.10 8.84
N LEU A 209 -4.30 -0.39 7.61
CA LEU A 209 -5.00 -1.64 7.31
C LEU A 209 -4.24 -2.85 7.85
N SER A 210 -2.91 -2.87 7.73
CA SER A 210 -2.09 -4.03 8.04
C SER A 210 -1.81 -4.22 9.53
N LEU A 211 -1.76 -3.14 10.35
CA LEU A 211 -1.45 -3.23 11.78
C LEU A 211 -2.24 -4.32 12.54
N PRO A 212 -3.59 -4.40 12.43
CA PRO A 212 -4.36 -5.43 13.11
C PRO A 212 -4.23 -6.83 12.51
N MET A 213 -3.66 -6.93 11.30
CA MET A 213 -3.55 -8.17 10.53
C MET A 213 -2.14 -8.78 10.56
N LEU A 214 -1.18 -8.14 11.24
CA LEU A 214 0.18 -8.63 11.34
C LEU A 214 0.23 -9.98 12.06
N GLU A 215 0.97 -10.91 11.48
CA GLU A 215 1.23 -12.24 12.02
C GLU A 215 2.74 -12.50 12.02
N ALA A 216 3.22 -13.35 12.93
CA ALA A 216 4.64 -13.70 12.98
C ALA A 216 5.13 -14.25 11.63
N GLY A 217 6.25 -13.73 11.15
CA GLY A 217 6.82 -14.06 9.85
C GLY A 217 6.24 -13.26 8.69
N ARG A 218 5.17 -12.47 8.87
CA ARG A 218 4.58 -11.62 7.83
C ARG A 218 4.82 -10.16 8.09
N GLY A 219 5.35 -9.47 7.09
CA GLY A 219 5.65 -8.04 7.14
C GLY A 219 5.31 -7.33 5.84
N LEU A 220 5.65 -6.05 5.79
CA LEU A 220 5.61 -5.22 4.58
C LEU A 220 6.87 -4.36 4.54
N ARG A 221 7.44 -4.25 3.35
CA ARG A 221 8.46 -3.25 3.05
C ARG A 221 7.90 -2.20 2.11
N PHE A 222 8.42 -1.01 2.19
CA PHE A 222 7.94 0.12 1.39
C PHE A 222 9.10 0.74 0.62
N ALA A 223 8.95 0.81 -0.69
CA ALA A 223 9.86 1.48 -1.60
C ALA A 223 9.17 2.75 -2.12
N ILE A 224 9.68 3.92 -1.74
CA ILE A 224 9.16 5.21 -2.20
C ILE A 224 10.02 5.65 -3.39
N LEU A 225 9.37 5.88 -4.53
CA LEU A 225 10.05 6.27 -5.75
C LEU A 225 10.48 7.75 -5.68
N PRO A 226 11.59 8.14 -6.30
CA PRO A 226 12.11 9.50 -6.23
C PRO A 226 11.31 10.48 -7.10
N GLY A 227 11.18 11.72 -6.65
CA GLY A 227 10.76 12.84 -7.48
C GLY A 227 9.36 12.80 -8.07
N GLY A 228 8.42 12.12 -7.40
CA GLY A 228 7.03 12.00 -7.87
C GLY A 228 6.86 11.07 -9.08
N MET A 229 7.87 10.24 -9.37
CA MET A 229 7.80 9.24 -10.45
C MET A 229 6.97 8.03 -10.01
N ASP A 230 6.35 7.38 -10.99
CA ASP A 230 5.85 6.01 -10.89
C ASP A 230 6.91 4.99 -11.37
N PRO A 231 6.72 3.67 -11.16
CA PRO A 231 7.66 2.65 -11.64
C PRO A 231 7.90 2.69 -13.15
N ASP A 232 6.86 2.94 -13.95
CA ASP A 232 6.97 3.06 -15.41
C ASP A 232 7.86 4.24 -15.81
N ASP A 233 7.69 5.39 -15.18
CA ASP A 233 8.50 6.60 -15.44
C ASP A 233 9.96 6.42 -14.99
N LEU A 234 10.20 5.81 -13.83
CA LEU A 234 11.55 5.54 -13.34
C LEU A 234 12.30 4.58 -14.28
N ILE A 235 11.67 3.47 -14.67
CA ILE A 235 12.28 2.49 -15.58
C ILE A 235 12.57 3.12 -16.94
N LYS A 236 11.64 3.91 -17.49
CA LYS A 236 11.82 4.59 -18.78
C LYS A 236 12.94 5.62 -18.76
N SER A 237 13.09 6.36 -17.68
CA SER A 237 14.06 7.46 -17.58
C SER A 237 15.45 6.98 -17.15
N ARG A 238 15.55 6.00 -16.25
CA ARG A 238 16.79 5.59 -15.58
C ARG A 238 17.10 4.10 -15.69
N GLY A 239 16.21 3.30 -16.28
CA GLY A 239 16.39 1.86 -16.49
C GLY A 239 16.11 1.00 -15.26
N ALA A 240 16.16 -0.32 -15.49
CA ALA A 240 15.95 -1.34 -14.46
C ALA A 240 16.92 -1.24 -13.24
N PRO A 241 18.22 -0.90 -13.42
CA PRO A 241 19.13 -0.77 -12.28
C PRO A 241 18.70 0.29 -11.26
N ALA A 242 18.13 1.42 -11.72
CA ALA A 242 17.62 2.45 -10.83
C ALA A 242 16.40 1.96 -10.02
N MET A 243 15.52 1.18 -10.66
CA MET A 243 14.40 0.54 -9.97
C MET A 243 14.88 -0.48 -8.94
N GLN A 244 15.90 -1.30 -9.28
CA GLN A 244 16.51 -2.24 -8.34
C GLN A 244 17.05 -1.51 -7.10
N THR A 245 17.78 -0.40 -7.30
CA THR A 245 18.29 0.41 -6.17
C THR A 245 17.16 0.88 -5.24
N VAL A 246 16.03 1.31 -5.78
CA VAL A 246 14.86 1.71 -4.98
C VAL A 246 14.27 0.54 -4.21
N LEU A 247 14.19 -0.63 -4.84
CA LEU A 247 13.69 -1.84 -4.18
C LEU A 247 14.64 -2.32 -3.06
N ASP A 248 15.95 -2.26 -3.29
CA ASP A 248 16.96 -2.63 -2.28
C ASP A 248 16.93 -1.70 -1.05
N GLN A 249 16.52 -0.45 -1.25
CA GLN A 249 16.35 0.54 -0.20
C GLN A 249 14.95 0.51 0.45
N ALA A 250 14.11 -0.47 0.11
CA ALA A 250 12.80 -0.60 0.71
C ALA A 250 12.88 -0.73 2.24
N ARG A 251 12.09 0.07 2.94
CA ARG A 251 12.10 0.20 4.40
C ARG A 251 11.01 -0.64 5.06
N PRO A 252 11.28 -1.24 6.23
CA PRO A 252 10.27 -1.92 7.02
C PRO A 252 9.12 -0.98 7.42
N MET A 253 7.92 -1.52 7.56
CA MET A 253 6.71 -0.76 7.89
C MET A 253 6.85 0.09 9.17
N VAL A 254 7.54 -0.40 10.19
CA VAL A 254 7.75 0.34 11.46
C VAL A 254 8.50 1.65 11.24
N GLN A 255 9.43 1.71 10.28
CA GLN A 255 10.17 2.94 9.97
C GLN A 255 9.27 3.98 9.28
N LEU A 256 8.37 3.55 8.37
CA LEU A 256 7.41 4.48 7.77
C LEU A 256 6.35 4.95 8.78
N LEU A 257 5.91 4.07 9.66
CA LEU A 257 5.02 4.44 10.76
C LEU A 257 5.67 5.52 11.65
N TRP A 258 6.93 5.33 12.01
CA TRP A 258 7.71 6.30 12.76
C TRP A 258 7.87 7.62 12.00
N GLN A 259 8.27 7.57 10.74
CA GLN A 259 8.42 8.75 9.89
C GLN A 259 7.12 9.55 9.80
N ARG A 260 5.99 8.90 9.59
CA ARG A 260 4.65 9.53 9.56
C ARG A 260 4.36 10.34 10.82
N GLU A 261 4.75 9.83 11.99
CA GLU A 261 4.42 10.44 13.26
C GLU A 261 5.44 11.52 13.69
N THR A 262 6.60 11.56 13.07
CA THR A 262 7.69 12.49 13.46
C THR A 262 8.00 13.53 12.41
N GLU A 263 7.86 13.22 11.11
CA GLU A 263 8.26 14.13 10.03
C GLU A 263 7.35 15.37 9.99
N GLY A 264 8.00 16.55 9.91
CA GLY A 264 7.29 17.84 9.85
C GLY A 264 6.62 18.27 11.16
N ARG A 265 6.80 17.52 12.26
CA ARG A 265 6.24 17.87 13.58
C ARG A 265 7.33 18.46 14.48
N SER A 266 7.00 19.53 15.17
CA SER A 266 7.82 20.03 16.26
C SER A 266 7.63 19.15 17.49
N ILE A 267 8.74 18.53 17.97
CA ILE A 267 8.75 17.57 19.10
C ILE A 267 9.75 18.05 20.17
N ASP A 268 9.76 19.35 20.41
CA ASP A 268 10.75 20.08 21.20
C ASP A 268 10.35 20.22 22.69
N SER A 269 9.06 20.06 23.04
CA SER A 269 8.61 20.15 24.42
C SER A 269 8.22 18.78 25.02
N PRO A 270 8.25 18.64 26.36
CA PRO A 270 7.79 17.42 27.04
C PRO A 270 6.35 17.03 26.67
N GLU A 271 5.45 17.98 26.54
CA GLU A 271 4.05 17.76 26.21
C GLU A 271 3.92 17.20 24.78
N ARG A 272 4.67 17.75 23.82
CA ARG A 272 4.69 17.27 22.44
C ARG A 272 5.27 15.87 22.34
N ARG A 273 6.33 15.56 23.12
CA ARG A 273 6.88 14.20 23.23
C ARG A 273 5.86 13.24 23.84
N ALA A 274 5.14 13.64 24.88
CA ALA A 274 4.07 12.85 25.49
C ALA A 274 2.92 12.60 24.49
N ALA A 275 2.56 13.59 23.67
CA ALA A 275 1.57 13.44 22.61
C ALA A 275 2.01 12.43 21.54
N LEU A 276 3.29 12.47 21.09
CA LEU A 276 3.86 11.47 20.19
C LEU A 276 3.80 10.08 20.81
N ASP A 277 4.23 9.93 22.07
CA ASP A 277 4.21 8.66 22.79
C ASP A 277 2.78 8.08 22.93
N LYS A 278 1.78 8.95 23.12
CA LYS A 278 0.36 8.55 23.13
C LYS A 278 -0.10 8.03 21.79
N THR A 279 0.25 8.73 20.70
CA THR A 279 -0.10 8.31 19.32
C THR A 279 0.54 6.96 18.97
N LEU A 280 1.84 6.81 19.24
CA LEU A 280 2.57 5.56 18.97
C LEU A 280 2.00 4.38 19.78
N ARG A 281 1.66 4.58 21.06
CA ARG A 281 0.96 3.56 21.85
C ARG A 281 -0.40 3.17 21.25
N GLY A 282 -1.14 4.13 20.71
CA GLY A 282 -2.39 3.85 20.01
C GLY A 282 -2.19 2.95 18.79
N HIS A 283 -1.12 3.16 18.00
CA HIS A 283 -0.79 2.28 16.89
C HIS A 283 -0.38 0.87 17.36
N LEU A 284 0.45 0.78 18.41
CA LEU A 284 0.86 -0.50 19.00
C LEU A 284 -0.34 -1.32 19.51
N GLN A 285 -1.34 -0.68 20.10
CA GLN A 285 -2.55 -1.34 20.60
C GLN A 285 -3.39 -1.97 19.47
N ARG A 286 -3.25 -1.50 18.22
CA ARG A 286 -3.93 -2.09 17.06
C ARG A 286 -3.29 -3.41 16.62
N ILE A 287 -2.04 -3.69 16.97
CA ILE A 287 -1.37 -4.96 16.67
C ILE A 287 -1.94 -6.01 17.62
N THR A 288 -2.61 -7.01 17.06
CA THR A 288 -3.30 -8.07 17.82
C THR A 288 -2.33 -9.08 18.41
N ASP A 289 -1.30 -9.47 17.65
CA ASP A 289 -0.27 -10.42 18.11
C ASP A 289 0.63 -9.79 19.17
N PRO A 290 0.71 -10.37 20.41
CA PRO A 290 1.50 -9.80 21.50
C PRO A 290 3.01 -9.79 21.22
N SER A 291 3.53 -10.80 20.51
CA SER A 291 4.96 -10.91 20.20
C SER A 291 5.36 -9.81 19.21
N ILE A 292 4.60 -9.64 18.12
CA ILE A 292 4.83 -8.58 17.14
C ILE A 292 4.70 -7.20 17.78
N ARG A 293 3.68 -6.99 18.60
CA ARG A 293 3.50 -5.74 19.35
C ARG A 293 4.71 -5.41 20.22
N SER A 294 5.30 -6.40 20.91
CA SER A 294 6.51 -6.22 21.69
C SER A 294 7.70 -5.80 20.82
N HIS A 295 7.95 -6.50 19.71
CA HIS A 295 9.05 -6.17 18.81
C HIS A 295 8.86 -4.79 18.12
N TYR A 296 7.64 -4.41 17.79
CA TYR A 296 7.34 -3.06 17.29
C TYR A 296 7.60 -1.99 18.37
N ALA A 297 7.25 -2.27 19.63
CA ALA A 297 7.54 -1.37 20.75
C ALA A 297 9.05 -1.19 20.95
N ASP A 298 9.84 -2.25 20.87
CA ASP A 298 11.30 -2.20 20.96
C ASP A 298 11.91 -1.43 19.79
N ALA A 299 11.45 -1.66 18.57
CA ALA A 299 11.89 -0.92 17.39
C ALA A 299 11.61 0.58 17.53
N ILE A 300 10.39 0.94 17.94
CA ILE A 300 9.99 2.34 18.18
C ILE A 300 10.82 2.96 19.31
N LYS A 301 11.14 2.20 20.37
CA LYS A 301 12.01 2.66 21.46
C LYS A 301 13.42 2.95 20.97
N GLY A 302 13.97 2.14 20.05
CA GLY A 302 15.24 2.40 19.38
C GLY A 302 15.22 3.69 18.58
N LEU A 303 14.24 3.86 17.67
CA LEU A 303 14.07 5.06 16.85
C LEU A 303 13.87 6.32 17.71
N ARG A 304 13.16 6.18 18.83
CA ARG A 304 12.98 7.26 19.80
C ARG A 304 14.30 7.64 20.48
N ALA A 305 15.11 6.67 20.84
CA ALA A 305 16.44 6.90 21.44
C ALA A 305 17.39 7.59 20.44
N GLU A 306 17.33 7.24 19.17
CA GLU A 306 18.07 7.92 18.10
C GLU A 306 17.64 9.39 17.95
N LEU A 307 16.33 9.68 17.97
CA LEU A 307 15.82 11.03 17.79
C LEU A 307 16.09 11.95 19.00
N PHE A 308 15.95 11.45 20.23
CA PHE A 308 16.04 12.27 21.46
C PHE A 308 17.36 12.11 22.20
N GLY A 309 18.28 11.30 21.69
CA GLY A 309 19.47 10.85 22.40
C GLY A 309 19.15 9.79 23.46
N THR A 310 20.08 8.91 23.70
CA THR A 310 19.99 7.95 24.80
C THR A 310 20.16 8.76 26.08
N ILE A 311 19.09 8.97 26.85
CA ILE A 311 19.27 9.29 28.26
C ILE A 311 19.89 8.04 28.85
N ALA A 312 21.21 7.98 28.86
CA ALA A 312 21.93 7.01 29.65
C ALA A 312 21.45 7.21 31.09
N GLN A 313 20.50 6.42 31.55
CA GLN A 313 20.35 6.18 32.96
C GLN A 313 21.69 5.56 33.39
N THR A 314 22.63 6.42 33.73
CA THR A 314 23.73 6.01 34.57
C THR A 314 23.09 5.60 35.90
N TYR A 315 22.62 4.37 35.97
CA TYR A 315 22.40 3.68 37.24
C TYR A 315 23.76 3.74 37.92
N ARG A 316 23.98 4.74 38.79
CA ARG A 316 25.03 4.70 39.79
C ARG A 316 24.48 3.76 40.86
N PRO A 317 24.99 2.51 40.96
CA PRO A 317 24.64 1.68 42.11
C PRO A 317 24.97 2.52 43.33
N PHE A 318 24.03 2.58 44.27
CA PHE A 318 24.24 3.19 45.55
C PHE A 318 25.47 2.50 46.18
N GLN A 319 26.60 3.20 46.22
CA GLN A 319 27.77 2.76 46.98
C GLN A 319 27.52 3.17 48.42
N PRO A 320 27.27 2.23 49.34
CA PRO A 320 27.24 2.55 50.74
C PRO A 320 28.59 3.16 51.09
N GLY A 321 28.59 4.39 51.51
CA GLY A 321 29.81 5.02 52.05
C GLY A 321 30.37 4.19 53.20
N PRO A 322 31.69 4.27 53.46
CA PRO A 322 32.27 3.49 54.53
C PRO A 322 31.54 3.74 55.84
N PHE A 323 31.06 2.65 56.44
CA PHE A 323 30.41 2.68 57.75
C PHE A 323 31.34 3.36 58.73
N ARG A 324 31.00 4.57 59.22
CA ARG A 324 31.72 5.24 60.31
C ARG A 324 31.06 4.87 61.64
N PRO A 325 31.61 3.93 62.38
CA PRO A 325 31.09 3.64 63.73
C PRO A 325 31.45 4.82 64.64
N GLY A 326 30.43 5.43 65.26
CA GLY A 326 30.72 6.32 66.36
C GLY A 326 30.05 7.67 66.43
N ARG A 327 29.11 8.02 65.59
CA ARG A 327 28.29 9.20 65.85
C ARG A 327 27.03 8.77 66.60
N LYS A 328 27.01 9.01 67.92
CA LYS A 328 25.80 8.91 68.72
C LYS A 328 24.74 9.83 68.09
N PHE A 329 23.60 9.30 67.73
CA PHE A 329 22.46 10.08 67.29
C PHE A 329 22.14 11.10 68.38
N ALA A 330 22.33 12.38 68.08
CA ALA A 330 21.71 13.42 68.90
C ALA A 330 20.18 13.31 68.69
N PRO A 331 19.36 13.45 69.74
CA PRO A 331 17.92 13.46 69.57
C PRO A 331 17.53 14.56 68.58
N PRO A 332 16.50 14.36 67.74
CA PRO A 332 16.10 15.33 66.75
C PRO A 332 15.84 16.66 67.45
N GLY A 333 16.65 17.66 67.09
CA GLY A 333 16.46 19.01 67.58
C GLY A 333 15.03 19.48 67.22
N GLY A 334 14.35 20.05 68.17
CA GLY A 334 12.98 20.54 67.98
C GLY A 334 12.90 21.47 66.76
N ALA A 335 11.76 21.50 66.09
CA ALA A 335 11.53 22.27 64.88
C ALA A 335 12.06 23.69 65.02
N LEU A 336 12.78 24.17 63.99
CA LEU A 336 13.31 25.55 63.93
C LEU A 336 12.19 26.58 64.20
N ALA A 337 12.53 27.69 64.79
CA ALA A 337 11.57 28.78 65.10
C ALA A 337 10.76 29.19 63.89
N SER A 338 11.38 29.23 62.70
CA SER A 338 10.75 29.52 61.43
C SER A 338 9.71 28.47 61.01
N THR A 339 9.87 27.19 61.42
CA THR A 339 8.91 26.11 61.14
C THR A 339 7.75 26.18 62.09
N ARG A 340 7.93 26.63 63.34
CA ARG A 340 6.86 26.81 64.33
C ARG A 340 5.97 28.00 64.02
N SER A 341 6.45 28.98 63.28
CA SER A 341 5.70 30.18 62.88
C SER A 341 5.05 30.08 61.52
N SER A 342 5.26 29.00 60.77
CA SER A 342 4.62 28.81 59.46
C SER A 342 3.12 28.59 59.57
N LEU A 343 2.37 29.21 58.66
CA LEU A 343 0.89 29.04 58.57
C LEU A 343 0.44 27.58 58.52
N LEU A 344 1.28 26.70 57.95
CA LEU A 344 1.03 25.27 57.88
C LEU A 344 1.14 24.53 59.23
N ALA A 345 1.97 25.06 60.16
CA ALA A 345 2.11 24.47 61.48
C ALA A 345 1.04 24.96 62.48
N GLN A 346 0.31 26.02 62.11
CA GLN A 346 -0.77 26.62 62.95
C GLN A 346 -2.19 26.20 62.50
N GLY A 347 -2.27 25.46 61.36
CA GLY A 347 -3.56 24.95 60.87
C GLY A 347 -3.99 23.71 61.62
N SER A 348 -4.93 23.91 62.54
CA SER A 348 -5.73 22.85 63.13
C SER A 348 -6.56 22.12 62.05
N GLY A 349 -6.33 20.86 61.85
CA GLY A 349 -7.34 19.85 61.55
C GLY A 349 -8.33 20.07 60.40
N GLN A 350 -7.89 20.48 59.19
CA GLN A 350 -8.74 20.38 58.00
C GLN A 350 -7.87 20.14 56.74
N VAL A 351 -7.13 19.05 56.67
CA VAL A 351 -6.44 18.58 55.49
C VAL A 351 -6.65 17.06 55.27
N ASP A 352 -7.81 16.55 55.67
CA ASP A 352 -8.16 15.14 55.43
C ASP A 352 -9.12 14.94 54.23
N GLU A 353 -9.32 15.94 53.39
CA GLU A 353 -10.22 15.80 52.21
C GLU A 353 -9.59 16.22 50.87
N LEU A 354 -8.27 16.10 50.64
CA LEU A 354 -7.68 16.26 49.32
C LEU A 354 -6.41 15.44 49.16
N LEU A 355 -6.56 14.11 49.13
CA LEU A 355 -5.64 13.19 48.45
C LEU A 355 -6.45 12.05 47.83
#